data_392e55eb44b2daa5d08014677c54e012
#
_entry.id   392e55eb44b2daa5d08014677c54e012
#
_cell.length_a   1.000
_cell.length_b   1.000
_cell.length_c   1.000
_cell.angle_alpha   90.00
_cell.angle_beta   90.00
_cell.angle_gamma   90.00
#
_symmetry.space_group_name_H-M   'P 1'
#
loop_
_entity.id
_entity.type
_entity.pdbx_description
1 polymer ?
#
loop_
_entity_poly.entity_id
_entity_poly.type
_entity_poly.pdbx_seq_one_letter_code
_entity_poly.pdbx_strand_id
1 'polypeptide(L)'
;MNTMTPRSTPTRSAAEPGVRPVVAVFNSADDVIEMLRIALEGAGFAVVTAKLSEVQSGVMDLVAFVREHRPVAIVYDIPRPYEANWNFLQLMRETESLKELGWVLTTLNKSALEAVVGPATVVEIVLGTPYSLDDVVGAVRQALSRDRHQS
;
A
#
# COMPACT_ATOMS: atom_id res chain seq x y z
N MET A 1 32.41 -13.98 -16.91
CA MET A 1 31.75 -14.03 -16.45
C MET A 1 31.54 -14.03 -16.01
N ASN A 2 31.62 -13.53 -15.88
CA ASN A 2 30.84 -13.37 -15.26
C ASN A 2 30.53 -13.36 -14.92
N THR A 3 30.80 -13.13 -15.19
CA THR A 3 30.05 -13.04 -14.78
C THR A 3 29.64 -12.98 -14.38
N MET A 4 29.59 -12.54 -14.51
CA MET A 4 28.72 -12.34 -14.00
C MET A 4 28.34 -12.65 -13.71
N THR A 5 28.56 -12.58 -13.79
CA THR A 5 27.79 -12.77 -13.28
C THR A 5 27.47 -12.61 -13.00
N PRO A 6 27.45 -12.38 -12.91
CA PRO A 6 26.67 -12.11 -12.39
C PRO A 6 26.27 -11.63 -12.18
N ARG A 7 25.83 -11.07 -11.87
CA ARG A 7 25.19 -10.59 -11.28
C ARG A 7 24.67 -10.78 -10.61
N SER A 8 24.70 -10.94 -10.21
CA SER A 8 24.13 -11.23 -9.41
C SER A 8 24.02 -11.25 -8.56
N THR A 9 23.98 -11.30 -7.82
CA THR A 9 23.74 -11.59 -6.87
C THR A 9 23.62 -11.15 -5.94
N PRO A 10 23.44 -10.87 -5.24
CA PRO A 10 23.32 -10.71 -4.13
C PRO A 10 22.51 -10.63 -3.39
N THR A 11 22.51 -10.72 -2.53
CA THR A 11 21.70 -11.04 -1.73
C THR A 11 21.35 -10.08 -0.94
N ARG A 12 20.40 -9.99 -0.46
CA ARG A 12 20.04 -9.05 0.21
C ARG A 12 19.22 -9.49 1.23
N SER A 13 19.43 -9.44 2.21
CA SER A 13 18.64 -9.60 3.24
C SER A 13 17.81 -10.74 3.16
N ALA A 14 17.04 -10.86 4.04
CA ALA A 14 16.14 -11.88 4.09
C ALA A 14 15.58 -12.03 2.79
N ALA A 15 15.47 -11.01 2.17
CA ALA A 15 14.96 -11.08 0.86
C ALA A 15 15.95 -11.76 -0.01
N GLU A 16 15.47 -12.55 -0.88
CA GLU A 16 16.29 -13.17 -1.85
C GLU A 16 16.94 -12.10 -2.68
N PRO A 17 18.12 -12.35 -3.19
CA PRO A 17 18.75 -11.40 -4.09
C PRO A 17 17.81 -11.11 -5.22
N GLY A 18 17.55 -9.84 -5.44
CA GLY A 18 16.68 -9.44 -6.50
C GLY A 18 15.21 -9.43 -6.17
N VAL A 19 14.83 -9.98 -5.03
CA VAL A 19 13.44 -9.97 -4.62
C VAL A 19 13.15 -8.68 -3.88
N ARG A 20 12.14 -7.95 -4.32
CA ARG A 20 11.72 -6.70 -3.70
C ARG A 20 10.43 -6.90 -2.96
N PRO A 21 10.27 -6.25 -1.81
CA PRO A 21 8.97 -6.30 -1.12
C PRO A 21 7.92 -5.65 -2.00
N VAL A 22 6.73 -6.22 -2.01
CA VAL A 22 5.65 -5.78 -2.88
C VAL A 22 4.74 -4.81 -2.14
N VAL A 23 4.40 -3.71 -2.80
CA VAL A 23 3.40 -2.76 -2.29
C VAL A 23 2.25 -2.75 -3.29
N ALA A 24 1.02 -2.85 -2.80
CA ALA A 24 -0.15 -2.78 -3.65
C ALA A 24 -0.72 -1.36 -3.60
N VAL A 25 -1.06 -0.81 -4.75
CA VAL A 25 -1.60 0.54 -4.85
C VAL A 25 -3.00 0.48 -5.42
N PHE A 26 -3.96 1.04 -4.67
CA PHE A 26 -5.36 1.10 -5.08
C PHE A 26 -5.80 2.55 -5.17
N ASN A 27 -6.22 2.97 -6.34
CA ASN A 27 -6.65 4.35 -6.57
C ASN A 27 -7.64 4.36 -7.73
N SER A 28 -8.34 5.46 -7.92
CA SER A 28 -9.30 5.57 -9.01
C SER A 28 -8.73 6.26 -10.24
N ALA A 29 -7.61 6.94 -10.12
CA ALA A 29 -7.02 7.71 -11.22
C ALA A 29 -5.77 7.02 -11.76
N ASP A 30 -5.77 6.73 -13.06
CA ASP A 30 -4.66 6.03 -13.68
C ASP A 30 -3.34 6.78 -13.56
N ASP A 31 -3.37 8.09 -13.71
CA ASP A 31 -2.14 8.88 -13.64
C ASP A 31 -1.58 8.90 -12.22
N VAL A 32 -2.43 8.88 -11.20
CA VAL A 32 -1.98 8.82 -9.82
C VAL A 32 -1.36 7.46 -9.54
N ILE A 33 -2.01 6.39 -10.02
CA ILE A 33 -1.48 5.04 -9.87
C ILE A 33 -0.09 4.97 -10.47
N GLU A 34 0.09 5.54 -11.66
CA GLU A 34 1.38 5.48 -12.33
C GLU A 34 2.44 6.28 -11.59
N MET A 35 2.09 7.46 -11.08
CA MET A 35 3.03 8.27 -10.31
C MET A 35 3.47 7.54 -9.04
N LEU A 36 2.52 6.93 -8.35
CA LEU A 36 2.84 6.21 -7.12
C LEU A 36 3.69 4.98 -7.42
N ARG A 37 3.38 4.29 -8.52
CA ARG A 37 4.16 3.12 -8.92
C ARG A 37 5.62 3.50 -9.16
N ILE A 38 5.84 4.56 -9.92
CA ILE A 38 7.18 5.02 -10.23
C ILE A 38 7.94 5.39 -8.96
N ALA A 39 7.29 6.13 -8.06
CA ALA A 39 7.93 6.57 -6.84
C ALA A 39 8.31 5.40 -5.94
N LEU A 40 7.41 4.42 -5.81
CA LEU A 40 7.66 3.28 -4.95
C LEU A 40 8.70 2.35 -5.56
N GLU A 41 8.68 2.16 -6.87
CA GLU A 41 9.71 1.36 -7.53
C GLU A 41 11.08 2.02 -7.38
N GLY A 42 11.13 3.34 -7.48
CA GLY A 42 12.37 4.07 -7.27
C GLY A 42 12.89 3.95 -5.84
N ALA A 43 12.00 3.66 -4.90
CA ALA A 43 12.38 3.48 -3.50
C ALA A 43 12.73 2.03 -3.15
N GLY A 44 12.69 1.13 -4.12
CA GLY A 44 13.12 -0.25 -3.90
C GLY A 44 12.00 -1.26 -3.75
N PHE A 45 10.75 -0.89 -3.99
CA PHE A 45 9.63 -1.82 -3.88
C PHE A 45 9.23 -2.34 -5.26
N ALA A 46 8.65 -3.53 -5.28
CA ALA A 46 7.88 -3.98 -6.44
C ALA A 46 6.45 -3.49 -6.23
N VAL A 47 5.74 -3.17 -7.29
CA VAL A 47 4.41 -2.58 -7.14
C VAL A 47 3.39 -3.34 -7.98
N VAL A 48 2.24 -3.64 -7.37
CA VAL A 48 1.07 -4.14 -8.09
C VAL A 48 -0.04 -3.11 -7.89
N THR A 49 -0.89 -2.96 -8.88
CA THR A 49 -1.88 -1.90 -8.86
C THR A 49 -3.27 -2.40 -9.21
N ALA A 50 -4.29 -1.70 -8.76
CA ALA A 50 -5.66 -1.99 -9.13
C ALA A 50 -6.51 -0.74 -8.99
N LYS A 51 -7.64 -0.74 -9.69
CA LYS A 51 -8.60 0.36 -9.62
C LYS A 51 -9.57 0.14 -8.48
N LEU A 52 -9.83 1.20 -7.73
CA LEU A 52 -10.80 1.13 -6.63
C LEU A 52 -12.18 0.70 -7.12
N SER A 53 -12.56 1.14 -8.31
CA SER A 53 -13.88 0.80 -8.84
C SER A 53 -14.05 -0.72 -8.97
N GLU A 54 -12.98 -1.42 -9.28
CA GLU A 54 -13.04 -2.88 -9.42
C GLU A 54 -13.23 -3.56 -8.08
N VAL A 55 -12.62 -3.02 -7.04
CA VAL A 55 -12.78 -3.55 -5.69
C VAL A 55 -14.20 -3.29 -5.20
N GLN A 56 -14.66 -2.06 -5.37
CA GLN A 56 -15.96 -1.65 -4.84
C GLN A 56 -17.13 -2.31 -5.55
N SER A 57 -16.95 -2.62 -6.83
CA SER A 57 -18.03 -3.27 -7.61
C SER A 57 -18.03 -4.79 -7.46
N GLY A 58 -17.02 -5.33 -6.79
CA GLY A 58 -16.93 -6.78 -6.62
C GLY A 58 -16.28 -7.50 -7.80
N VAL A 59 -15.80 -6.76 -8.79
CA VAL A 59 -15.09 -7.37 -9.93
C VAL A 59 -13.79 -7.99 -9.46
N MET A 60 -13.13 -7.33 -8.50
CA MET A 60 -11.90 -7.85 -7.94
C MET A 60 -12.11 -8.23 -6.49
N ASP A 61 -11.64 -9.41 -6.13
CA ASP A 61 -11.65 -9.88 -4.74
C ASP A 61 -10.33 -9.45 -4.10
N LEU A 62 -10.41 -8.51 -3.17
CA LEU A 62 -9.23 -7.96 -2.52
C LEU A 62 -8.45 -9.02 -1.75
N VAL A 63 -9.14 -9.94 -1.09
CA VAL A 63 -8.47 -11.00 -0.34
C VAL A 63 -7.68 -11.92 -1.27
N ALA A 64 -8.29 -12.28 -2.42
CA ALA A 64 -7.61 -13.12 -3.40
C ALA A 64 -6.40 -12.40 -4.00
N PHE A 65 -6.56 -11.09 -4.26
CA PHE A 65 -5.48 -10.28 -4.80
C PHE A 65 -4.29 -10.26 -3.83
N VAL A 66 -4.55 -10.08 -2.54
CA VAL A 66 -3.50 -10.05 -1.53
C VAL A 66 -2.83 -11.42 -1.42
N ARG A 67 -3.61 -12.49 -1.46
CA ARG A 67 -3.03 -13.82 -1.41
C ARG A 67 -2.13 -14.11 -2.60
N GLU A 68 -2.53 -13.63 -3.75
CA GLU A 68 -1.76 -13.87 -4.96
C GLU A 68 -0.46 -13.07 -4.97
N HIS A 69 -0.52 -11.81 -4.63
CA HIS A 69 0.63 -10.91 -4.78
C HIS A 69 1.47 -10.76 -3.52
N ARG A 70 0.91 -11.09 -2.37
CA ARG A 70 1.59 -11.07 -1.07
C ARG A 70 2.29 -9.73 -0.79
N PRO A 71 1.54 -8.63 -0.87
CA PRO A 71 2.15 -7.34 -0.56
C PRO A 71 2.48 -7.23 0.92
N VAL A 72 3.50 -6.43 1.23
CA VAL A 72 3.84 -6.12 2.61
C VAL A 72 3.07 -4.90 3.10
N ALA A 73 2.60 -4.07 2.17
CA ALA A 73 1.85 -2.87 2.50
C ALA A 73 0.88 -2.55 1.38
N ILE A 74 -0.18 -1.83 1.73
CA ILE A 74 -1.18 -1.39 0.77
C ILE A 74 -1.34 0.12 0.88
N VAL A 75 -1.29 0.81 -0.27
CA VAL A 75 -1.62 2.23 -0.38
C VAL A 75 -3.01 2.29 -0.98
N TYR A 76 -3.97 2.80 -0.23
CA TYR A 76 -5.38 2.71 -0.58
C TYR A 76 -6.02 4.09 -0.46
N ASP A 77 -6.63 4.56 -1.52
CA ASP A 77 -7.24 5.88 -1.54
C ASP A 77 -8.63 5.85 -0.93
N ILE A 78 -8.93 6.81 -0.07
CA ILE A 78 -10.25 6.94 0.53
C ILE A 78 -10.89 8.22 0.02
N PRO A 79 -11.77 8.12 -0.99
CA PRO A 79 -12.49 9.29 -1.48
C PRO A 79 -13.72 9.58 -0.61
N ARG A 80 -14.36 10.70 -0.87
CA ARG A 80 -15.63 11.00 -0.24
C ARG A 80 -16.72 10.10 -0.78
N PRO A 81 -17.70 9.74 0.01
CA PRO A 81 -17.88 10.04 1.43
C PRO A 81 -16.92 9.20 2.30
N TYR A 82 -16.21 9.88 3.18
CA TYR A 82 -15.11 9.22 3.91
C TYR A 82 -15.58 8.11 4.80
N GLU A 83 -16.67 8.33 5.51
CA GLU A 83 -17.17 7.33 6.45
C GLU A 83 -17.60 6.05 5.73
N ALA A 84 -18.36 6.18 4.65
CA ALA A 84 -18.82 5.00 3.91
C ALA A 84 -17.67 4.23 3.31
N ASN A 85 -16.71 4.94 2.73
CA ASN A 85 -15.58 4.27 2.09
C ASN A 85 -14.64 3.65 3.12
N TRP A 86 -14.46 4.30 4.27
CA TRP A 86 -13.68 3.70 5.34
C TRP A 86 -14.36 2.45 5.90
N ASN A 87 -15.68 2.50 6.11
CA ASN A 87 -16.40 1.35 6.63
C ASN A 87 -16.32 0.16 5.68
N PHE A 88 -16.39 0.43 4.39
CA PHE A 88 -16.25 -0.62 3.39
C PHE A 88 -14.88 -1.29 3.51
N LEU A 89 -13.83 -0.49 3.62
CA LEU A 89 -12.47 -1.02 3.74
C LEU A 89 -12.28 -1.76 5.06
N GLN A 90 -12.88 -1.26 6.14
CA GLN A 90 -12.75 -1.90 7.45
C GLN A 90 -13.26 -3.33 7.44
N LEU A 91 -14.37 -3.58 6.76
CA LEU A 91 -14.88 -4.93 6.67
C LEU A 91 -13.87 -5.86 6.03
N MET A 92 -13.18 -5.41 5.01
CA MET A 92 -12.18 -6.24 4.37
C MET A 92 -10.92 -6.38 5.22
N ARG A 93 -10.53 -5.32 5.92
CA ARG A 93 -9.33 -5.35 6.75
C ARG A 93 -9.44 -6.32 7.93
N GLU A 94 -10.66 -6.69 8.30
CA GLU A 94 -10.83 -7.63 9.41
C GLU A 94 -10.47 -9.05 9.04
N THR A 95 -10.26 -9.32 7.76
CA THR A 95 -9.78 -10.61 7.32
C THR A 95 -8.34 -10.79 7.80
N GLU A 96 -8.02 -11.96 8.27
CA GLU A 96 -6.71 -12.26 8.83
C GLU A 96 -5.56 -11.84 7.92
N SER A 97 -5.64 -12.18 6.65
CA SER A 97 -4.55 -11.91 5.73
C SER A 97 -4.36 -10.41 5.46
N LEU A 98 -5.37 -9.60 5.70
CA LEU A 98 -5.28 -8.16 5.46
C LEU A 98 -4.93 -7.38 6.71
N LYS A 99 -5.26 -7.91 7.89
CA LYS A 99 -5.01 -7.25 9.13
C LYS A 99 -3.56 -6.99 9.42
N GLU A 100 -2.68 -7.86 8.98
CA GLU A 100 -1.28 -7.80 9.33
C GLU A 100 -0.43 -6.99 8.38
N LEU A 101 -1.04 -6.41 7.37
CA LEU A 101 -0.30 -5.61 6.40
C LEU A 101 -0.10 -4.20 6.90
N GLY A 102 0.90 -3.52 6.34
CA GLY A 102 1.04 -2.09 6.56
C GLY A 102 0.01 -1.37 5.72
N TRP A 103 -0.71 -0.42 6.32
CA TRP A 103 -1.75 0.31 5.61
C TRP A 103 -1.41 1.79 5.52
N VAL A 104 -1.46 2.31 4.31
CA VAL A 104 -1.32 3.74 4.06
C VAL A 104 -2.57 4.20 3.32
N LEU A 105 -3.27 5.16 3.90
CA LEU A 105 -4.48 5.72 3.30
C LEU A 105 -4.16 7.08 2.70
N THR A 106 -4.58 7.30 1.46
CA THR A 106 -4.46 8.63 0.86
C THR A 106 -5.84 9.27 0.80
N THR A 107 -5.90 10.59 0.91
CA THR A 107 -7.17 11.29 0.96
C THR A 107 -7.00 12.75 0.60
N LEU A 108 -8.08 13.40 0.21
CA LEU A 108 -8.08 14.83 -0.04
C LEU A 108 -8.26 15.66 1.22
N ASN A 109 -8.72 15.04 2.31
CA ASN A 109 -8.96 15.76 3.56
C ASN A 109 -8.52 14.89 4.72
N LYS A 110 -7.28 15.10 5.14
CA LYS A 110 -6.69 14.27 6.18
C LYS A 110 -7.42 14.37 7.50
N SER A 111 -7.80 15.58 7.92
CA SER A 111 -8.52 15.78 9.19
C SER A 111 -9.85 15.06 9.20
N ALA A 112 -10.60 15.14 8.10
CA ALA A 112 -11.89 14.50 8.02
C ALA A 112 -11.74 12.97 8.08
N LEU A 113 -10.75 12.44 7.41
CA LEU A 113 -10.54 11.00 7.44
C LEU A 113 -10.04 10.54 8.80
N GLU A 114 -9.17 11.30 9.44
CA GLU A 114 -8.67 10.94 10.77
C GLU A 114 -9.82 10.87 11.77
N ALA A 115 -10.79 11.77 11.65
CA ALA A 115 -11.93 11.76 12.55
C ALA A 115 -12.77 10.50 12.41
N VAL A 116 -12.86 9.98 11.18
CA VAL A 116 -13.63 8.77 10.91
C VAL A 116 -12.87 7.51 11.33
N VAL A 117 -11.57 7.47 11.06
CA VAL A 117 -10.74 6.30 11.35
C VAL A 117 -10.55 6.11 12.85
N GLY A 118 -10.32 7.19 13.55
CA GLY A 118 -10.14 7.13 15.00
C GLY A 118 -8.69 6.81 15.39
N PRO A 119 -8.32 7.18 16.61
CA PRO A 119 -6.92 7.05 17.04
C PRO A 119 -6.48 5.63 17.36
N ALA A 120 -7.44 4.73 17.57
CA ALA A 120 -7.08 3.36 17.93
C ALA A 120 -6.66 2.51 16.72
N THR A 121 -6.94 2.98 15.53
CA THR A 121 -6.61 2.22 14.32
C THR A 121 -5.21 2.58 13.85
N VAL A 122 -4.41 1.56 13.59
CA VAL A 122 -3.02 1.75 13.21
C VAL A 122 -2.91 1.80 11.69
N VAL A 123 -2.97 3.01 11.15
CA VAL A 123 -2.79 3.26 9.72
C VAL A 123 -2.03 4.57 9.56
N GLU A 124 -1.36 4.72 8.44
CA GLU A 124 -0.74 5.99 8.08
C GLU A 124 -1.68 6.72 7.14
N ILE A 125 -1.85 8.01 7.31
CA ILE A 125 -2.73 8.81 6.45
C ILE A 125 -1.93 9.92 5.79
N VAL A 126 -2.00 9.99 4.48
CA VAL A 126 -1.26 10.99 3.68
C VAL A 126 -2.25 11.83 2.90
N LEU A 127 -2.06 13.15 2.97
CA LEU A 127 -2.88 14.08 2.19
C LEU A 127 -2.48 13.97 0.71
N GLY A 128 -3.46 13.86 -0.14
CA GLY A 128 -3.23 13.37 -1.48
C GLY A 128 -3.22 14.35 -2.63
N THR A 129 -3.62 15.60 -2.52
CA THR A 129 -3.65 16.46 -3.70
C THR A 129 -3.13 17.85 -3.37
N PRO A 130 -1.99 18.22 -3.89
CA PRO A 130 -1.12 17.40 -4.72
C PRO A 130 -0.40 16.37 -3.86
N TYR A 131 -0.15 15.21 -4.44
CA TYR A 131 0.53 14.17 -3.69
C TYR A 131 1.97 14.57 -3.45
N SER A 132 2.43 14.37 -2.24
CA SER A 132 3.85 14.35 -1.97
C SER A 132 4.27 12.89 -2.08
N LEU A 133 4.98 12.56 -3.14
CA LEU A 133 5.39 11.17 -3.35
C LEU A 133 6.36 10.72 -2.26
N ASP A 134 7.18 11.65 -1.76
CA ASP A 134 8.06 11.31 -0.64
C ASP A 134 7.29 10.98 0.62
N ASP A 135 6.15 11.66 0.84
CA ASP A 135 5.33 11.38 2.00
C ASP A 135 4.71 9.99 1.90
N VAL A 136 4.30 9.57 0.70
CA VAL A 136 3.75 8.24 0.52
C VAL A 136 4.82 7.18 0.77
N VAL A 137 6.01 7.36 0.20
CA VAL A 137 7.11 6.43 0.42
C VAL A 137 7.46 6.36 1.90
N GLY A 138 7.53 7.52 2.54
CA GLY A 138 7.83 7.58 3.97
C GLY A 138 6.76 6.89 4.80
N ALA A 139 5.49 7.05 4.43
CA ALA A 139 4.40 6.41 5.14
C ALA A 139 4.45 4.88 4.99
N VAL A 140 4.79 4.38 3.80
CA VAL A 140 4.94 2.95 3.60
C VAL A 140 6.05 2.42 4.51
N ARG A 141 7.19 3.10 4.55
CA ARG A 141 8.29 2.68 5.42
C ARG A 141 7.91 2.73 6.88
N GLN A 142 7.15 3.75 7.27
CA GLN A 142 6.70 3.89 8.65
C GLN A 142 5.75 2.73 9.02
N ALA A 143 4.84 2.38 8.13
CA ALA A 143 3.91 1.29 8.36
C ALA A 143 4.65 -0.03 8.54
N LEU A 144 5.67 -0.28 7.72
CA LEU A 144 6.46 -1.50 7.82
C LEU A 144 7.28 -1.53 9.10
N SER A 145 7.83 -0.39 9.50
CA SER A 145 8.61 -0.29 10.73
C SER A 145 7.75 -0.56 11.96
N ARG A 146 6.53 -0.01 11.96
CA ARG A 146 5.57 -0.20 13.03
C ARG A 146 5.19 -1.67 13.18
N ASP A 147 4.96 -2.32 12.05
CA ASP A 147 4.61 -3.72 12.04
C ASP A 147 5.74 -4.56 12.64
N ARG A 148 6.97 -4.25 12.28
CA ARG A 148 8.10 -4.97 12.82
C ARG A 148 8.23 -4.79 14.32
N HIS A 149 7.92 -3.62 14.84
CA HIS A 149 8.02 -3.38 16.28
C HIS A 149 6.95 -4.13 17.05
N GLN A 150 5.84 -4.41 16.41
CA GLN A 150 4.74 -5.08 17.07
C GLN A 150 4.88 -6.59 17.07
N SER A 151 5.73 -7.08 16.23
CA SER A 151 5.95 -8.53 16.20
C SER A 151 7.15 -8.90 17.07
#